data_d7411b69df42e808b124cb3835cfa9c3
#
_entry.id   d7411b69df42e808b124cb3835cfa9c3
#
_cell.length_a   1.000
_cell.length_b   1.000
_cell.length_c   1.000
_cell.angle_alpha   90.00
_cell.angle_beta   90.00
_cell.angle_gamma   90.00
#
_symmetry.space_group_name_H-M   'P 1'
#
loop_
_entity.id
_entity.type
_entity.pdbx_description
1 polymer ?
#
loop_
_entity_poly.entity_id
_entity_poly.type
_entity_poly.pdbx_seq_one_letter_code
_entity_poly.pdbx_strand_id
1 'polypeptide(L)'
;MIRKIIRIDKEKCNGCGACADACHEGAIDIINGKAELVREHFCDGLGDCLPECPTGAISFEEREAPEYDEKAVKEAQKKILAKNQTMAAHVGCPGSKSMQIQRKEIAETKKLSSASDQISKLQNWPVQIKLAPVSAPYFNDAKLLIAADCTAYAYASFHQDFIRNKITLIGCPKLDQVDYSEKLTAIIQNNNIQSVTIVRMEVPCCGGLEMAAKKALQNSGKFIPWQVVTISIDGKIME
;
A
#
# COMPACT_ATOMS: atom_id res chain seq x y z
N MET A 1 -28.94 25.59 15.05
CA MET A 1 -28.41 26.95 14.86
C MET A 1 -27.95 27.15 13.42
N ILE A 2 -27.98 28.40 12.91
CA ILE A 2 -27.42 28.67 11.57
C ILE A 2 -25.90 28.60 11.65
N ARG A 3 -25.28 27.74 10.84
CA ARG A 3 -23.84 27.58 10.78
C ARG A 3 -23.37 27.16 9.39
N LYS A 4 -22.09 27.37 9.14
CA LYS A 4 -21.42 26.94 7.93
C LYS A 4 -21.22 25.42 7.96
N ILE A 5 -21.65 24.73 6.92
CA ILE A 5 -21.58 23.28 6.79
C ILE A 5 -21.28 22.94 5.33
N ILE A 6 -20.78 21.75 5.05
CA ILE A 6 -20.57 21.32 3.66
C ILE A 6 -21.87 20.87 3.01
N ARG A 7 -21.95 21.13 1.69
CA ARG A 7 -22.96 20.60 0.78
C ARG A 7 -22.30 19.79 -0.32
N ILE A 8 -22.85 18.63 -0.62
CA ILE A 8 -22.34 17.74 -1.68
C ILE A 8 -23.35 17.69 -2.81
N ASP A 9 -22.92 18.10 -4.00
CA ASP A 9 -23.68 18.01 -5.23
C ASP A 9 -23.58 16.57 -5.78
N LYS A 10 -24.70 15.83 -5.68
CA LYS A 10 -24.75 14.42 -6.09
C LYS A 10 -24.60 14.24 -7.60
N GLU A 11 -24.93 15.22 -8.41
CA GLU A 11 -24.80 15.12 -9.88
C GLU A 11 -23.32 15.22 -10.29
N LYS A 12 -22.56 16.09 -9.64
CA LYS A 12 -21.11 16.25 -9.88
C LYS A 12 -20.27 15.17 -9.21
N CYS A 13 -20.77 14.54 -8.15
CA CYS A 13 -20.04 13.53 -7.42
C CYS A 13 -19.85 12.26 -8.26
N ASN A 14 -18.61 11.78 -8.40
CA ASN A 14 -18.28 10.52 -9.07
C ASN A 14 -18.11 9.32 -8.12
N GLY A 15 -18.28 9.52 -6.79
CA GLY A 15 -18.18 8.46 -5.79
C GLY A 15 -16.77 7.98 -5.46
N CYS A 16 -15.72 8.76 -5.77
CA CYS A 16 -14.32 8.35 -5.58
C CYS A 16 -13.91 8.12 -4.11
N GLY A 17 -14.65 8.65 -3.14
CA GLY A 17 -14.39 8.47 -1.70
C GLY A 17 -13.37 9.42 -1.08
N ALA A 18 -12.60 10.20 -1.87
CA ALA A 18 -11.53 11.06 -1.37
C ALA A 18 -11.98 12.03 -0.25
N CYS A 19 -13.20 12.58 -0.36
CA CYS A 19 -13.76 13.47 0.65
C CYS A 19 -14.12 12.75 1.97
N ALA A 20 -14.52 11.48 1.90
CA ALA A 20 -14.79 10.67 3.09
C ALA A 20 -13.48 10.32 3.82
N ASP A 21 -12.43 10.01 3.06
CA ASP A 21 -11.09 9.74 3.61
C ASP A 21 -10.45 11.00 4.24
N ALA A 22 -10.70 12.17 3.66
CA ALA A 22 -10.20 13.46 4.15
C ALA A 22 -11.02 14.04 5.32
N CYS A 23 -12.19 13.49 5.62
CA CYS A 23 -13.00 13.94 6.74
C CYS A 23 -12.51 13.30 8.04
N HIS A 24 -11.71 14.03 8.81
CA HIS A 24 -11.15 13.56 10.07
C HIS A 24 -12.22 13.23 11.12
N GLU A 25 -13.37 13.89 11.06
CA GLU A 25 -14.50 13.70 11.97
C GLU A 25 -15.42 12.54 11.56
N GLY A 26 -15.28 12.05 10.32
CA GLY A 26 -16.10 10.95 9.80
C GLY A 26 -17.56 11.35 9.57
N ALA A 27 -17.79 12.59 9.13
CA ALA A 27 -19.13 13.12 8.85
C ALA A 27 -19.69 12.63 7.49
N ILE A 28 -18.82 12.22 6.55
CA ILE A 28 -19.15 11.83 5.17
C ILE A 28 -19.06 10.32 5.01
N ASP A 29 -20.08 9.71 4.38
CA ASP A 29 -20.03 8.31 3.95
C ASP A 29 -20.38 8.20 2.45
N ILE A 30 -20.00 7.08 1.81
CA ILE A 30 -20.37 6.77 0.44
C ILE A 30 -21.63 5.89 0.43
N ILE A 31 -22.72 6.43 -0.04
CA ILE A 31 -24.03 5.75 -0.12
C ILE A 31 -24.41 5.62 -1.59
N ASN A 32 -24.69 4.40 -2.05
CA ASN A 32 -25.06 4.10 -3.43
C ASN A 32 -24.08 4.70 -4.48
N GLY A 33 -22.77 4.71 -4.16
CA GLY A 33 -21.73 5.23 -5.04
C GLY A 33 -21.64 6.75 -5.10
N LYS A 34 -22.25 7.48 -4.17
CA LYS A 34 -22.18 8.94 -4.04
C LYS A 34 -21.82 9.33 -2.61
N ALA A 35 -21.06 10.41 -2.46
CA ALA A 35 -20.76 10.95 -1.14
C ALA A 35 -22.00 11.64 -0.54
N GLU A 36 -22.25 11.41 0.73
CA GLU A 36 -23.33 12.05 1.50
C GLU A 36 -22.82 12.50 2.87
N LEU A 37 -23.27 13.68 3.31
CA LEU A 37 -23.07 14.14 4.66
C LEU A 37 -24.11 13.47 5.58
N VAL A 38 -23.72 12.37 6.22
CA VAL A 38 -24.62 11.51 7.00
C VAL A 38 -24.71 11.92 8.48
N ARG A 39 -23.70 12.63 8.98
CA ARG A 39 -23.61 13.07 10.37
C ARG A 39 -23.30 14.57 10.44
N GLU A 40 -24.35 15.37 10.32
CA GLU A 40 -24.20 16.84 10.29
C GLU A 40 -23.52 17.38 11.54
N HIS A 41 -23.80 16.81 12.72
CA HIS A 41 -23.18 17.20 13.99
C HIS A 41 -21.72 16.78 14.12
N PHE A 42 -21.19 16.00 13.17
CA PHE A 42 -19.76 15.67 13.10
C PHE A 42 -18.98 16.62 12.19
N CYS A 43 -19.66 17.31 11.27
CA CYS A 43 -19.00 18.28 10.40
C CYS A 43 -18.61 19.53 11.21
N ASP A 44 -17.33 19.84 11.30
CA ASP A 44 -16.81 21.04 11.97
C ASP A 44 -16.94 22.31 11.10
N GLY A 45 -17.14 22.15 9.78
CA GLY A 45 -17.25 23.26 8.84
C GLY A 45 -15.90 23.86 8.40
N LEU A 46 -14.76 23.20 8.69
CA LEU A 46 -13.43 23.66 8.28
C LEU A 46 -13.20 23.41 6.77
N GLY A 47 -13.68 22.28 6.24
CA GLY A 47 -13.72 22.03 4.81
C GLY A 47 -12.49 21.35 4.24
N ASP A 48 -11.76 20.57 5.02
CA ASP A 48 -10.60 19.77 4.56
C ASP A 48 -10.94 18.83 3.41
N CYS A 49 -12.22 18.44 3.31
CA CYS A 49 -12.74 17.62 2.21
C CYS A 49 -12.89 18.37 0.86
N LEU A 50 -12.88 19.71 0.84
CA LEU A 50 -13.11 20.49 -0.40
C LEU A 50 -11.96 20.34 -1.40
N PRO A 51 -10.67 20.54 -1.02
CA PRO A 51 -9.56 20.44 -1.95
C PRO A 51 -9.37 19.01 -2.49
N GLU A 52 -9.83 18.01 -1.75
CA GLU A 52 -9.69 16.59 -2.12
C GLU A 52 -10.74 16.13 -3.15
N CYS A 53 -11.73 16.96 -3.45
CA CYS A 53 -12.77 16.59 -4.41
C CYS A 53 -12.33 16.87 -5.86
N PRO A 54 -12.01 15.84 -6.68
CA PRO A 54 -11.50 16.05 -8.04
C PRO A 54 -12.54 16.62 -9.00
N THR A 55 -13.83 16.52 -8.65
CA THR A 55 -14.94 17.00 -9.48
C THR A 55 -15.52 18.33 -9.01
N GLY A 56 -15.01 18.89 -7.90
CA GLY A 56 -15.56 20.12 -7.30
C GLY A 56 -17.02 19.98 -6.87
N ALA A 57 -17.43 18.80 -6.45
CA ALA A 57 -18.81 18.53 -6.03
C ALA A 57 -19.12 19.05 -4.62
N ILE A 58 -18.13 19.53 -3.86
CA ILE A 58 -18.30 19.97 -2.49
C ILE A 58 -18.19 21.47 -2.40
N SER A 59 -19.13 22.09 -1.69
CA SER A 59 -19.18 23.52 -1.40
C SER A 59 -19.62 23.78 0.02
N PHE A 60 -19.43 24.99 0.49
CA PHE A 60 -20.02 25.42 1.76
C PHE A 60 -21.45 25.97 1.53
N GLU A 61 -22.30 25.72 2.50
CA GLU A 61 -23.58 26.41 2.66
C GLU A 61 -23.79 26.85 4.12
N GLU A 62 -24.51 27.95 4.29
CA GLU A 62 -24.98 28.39 5.60
C GLU A 62 -26.43 27.99 5.74
N ARG A 63 -26.73 27.11 6.68
CA ARG A 63 -28.09 26.68 6.97
C ARG A 63 -28.26 26.27 8.44
N GLU A 64 -29.50 26.06 8.80
CA GLU A 64 -29.78 25.47 10.10
C GLU A 64 -29.28 24.02 10.15
N ALA A 65 -28.38 23.77 11.10
CA ALA A 65 -27.80 22.45 11.32
C ALA A 65 -27.53 22.22 12.83
N PRO A 66 -27.45 20.95 13.26
CA PRO A 66 -27.06 20.61 14.62
C PRO A 66 -25.69 21.20 14.97
N GLU A 67 -25.49 21.54 16.24
CA GLU A 67 -24.19 21.99 16.74
C GLU A 67 -23.14 20.91 16.58
N TYR A 68 -21.88 21.33 16.36
CA TYR A 68 -20.75 20.41 16.28
C TYR A 68 -20.52 19.73 17.62
N ASP A 69 -20.54 18.40 17.63
CA ASP A 69 -20.38 17.60 18.85
C ASP A 69 -19.01 16.90 18.87
N GLU A 70 -18.00 17.63 19.36
CA GLU A 70 -16.64 17.09 19.50
C GLU A 70 -16.58 15.83 20.38
N LYS A 71 -17.48 15.71 21.37
CA LYS A 71 -17.51 14.54 22.26
C LYS A 71 -17.99 13.30 21.51
N ALA A 72 -19.05 13.45 20.74
CA ALA A 72 -19.58 12.37 19.91
C ALA A 72 -18.55 11.92 18.84
N VAL A 73 -17.82 12.86 18.24
CA VAL A 73 -16.71 12.56 17.30
C VAL A 73 -15.62 11.77 17.99
N LYS A 74 -15.11 12.21 19.14
CA LYS A 74 -14.08 11.50 19.91
C LYS A 74 -14.53 10.12 20.38
N GLU A 75 -15.79 9.96 20.77
CA GLU A 75 -16.35 8.66 21.14
C GLU A 75 -16.47 7.71 19.93
N ALA A 76 -16.90 8.23 18.78
CA ALA A 76 -16.97 7.46 17.55
C ALA A 76 -15.57 7.01 17.10
N GLN A 77 -14.58 7.90 17.14
CA GLN A 77 -13.18 7.58 16.83
C GLN A 77 -12.62 6.51 17.78
N LYS A 78 -12.89 6.63 19.10
CA LYS A 78 -12.48 5.60 20.08
C LYS A 78 -13.15 4.25 19.82
N LYS A 79 -14.44 4.23 19.45
CA LYS A 79 -15.16 3.00 19.09
C LYS A 79 -14.60 2.37 17.82
N ILE A 80 -14.23 3.17 16.83
CA ILE A 80 -13.57 2.71 15.59
C ILE A 80 -12.19 2.12 15.92
N LEU A 81 -11.39 2.80 16.76
CA LEU A 81 -10.08 2.30 17.20
C LEU A 81 -10.19 1.01 18.02
N ALA A 82 -11.15 0.92 18.95
CA ALA A 82 -11.41 -0.29 19.74
C ALA A 82 -11.94 -1.44 18.85
N LYS A 83 -12.82 -1.14 17.90
CA LYS A 83 -13.34 -2.11 16.93
C LYS A 83 -12.26 -2.57 15.94
N ASN A 84 -11.32 -1.70 15.58
CA ASN A 84 -10.16 -2.04 14.74
C ASN A 84 -9.15 -2.93 15.48
N GLN A 85 -9.06 -2.84 16.81
CA GLN A 85 -8.26 -3.77 17.61
C GLN A 85 -8.87 -5.19 17.71
N THR A 86 -10.20 -5.29 17.64
CA THR A 86 -10.92 -6.58 17.67
C THR A 86 -11.30 -7.10 16.28
N MET A 87 -11.29 -6.25 15.25
CA MET A 87 -11.64 -6.57 13.86
C MET A 87 -10.51 -6.22 12.87
N ALA A 88 -9.26 -6.51 13.20
CA ALA A 88 -8.11 -6.37 12.29
C ALA A 88 -8.21 -7.28 11.02
N ALA A 89 -9.38 -7.79 10.69
CA ALA A 89 -9.59 -8.74 9.60
C ALA A 89 -10.31 -8.20 8.35
N HIS A 90 -11.11 -7.11 8.38
CA HIS A 90 -12.09 -6.94 7.28
C HIS A 90 -12.42 -5.53 6.75
N VAL A 91 -11.67 -4.46 7.04
CA VAL A 91 -11.96 -3.15 6.43
C VAL A 91 -10.69 -2.51 5.88
N GLY A 92 -10.42 -2.77 4.64
CA GLY A 92 -9.40 -2.14 3.81
C GLY A 92 -9.64 -2.51 2.36
N CYS A 93 -9.25 -1.65 1.41
CA CYS A 93 -9.23 -2.01 0.00
C CYS A 93 -8.55 -3.39 -0.15
N PRO A 94 -9.11 -4.35 -0.89
CA PRO A 94 -8.49 -5.67 -1.09
C PRO A 94 -7.03 -5.61 -1.52
N GLY A 95 -6.63 -4.54 -2.22
CA GLY A 95 -5.26 -4.29 -2.66
C GLY A 95 -4.27 -3.97 -1.53
N SER A 96 -4.74 -3.45 -0.40
CA SER A 96 -3.89 -3.07 0.76
C SER A 96 -3.90 -4.11 1.88
N LYS A 97 -4.74 -5.13 1.80
CA LYS A 97 -4.84 -6.15 2.84
C LYS A 97 -3.57 -7.00 2.86
N SER A 98 -2.83 -6.95 3.97
CA SER A 98 -1.64 -7.78 4.15
C SER A 98 -2.03 -9.24 4.30
N MET A 99 -1.41 -10.13 3.51
CA MET A 99 -1.61 -11.57 3.60
C MET A 99 -0.34 -12.34 3.23
N GLN A 100 -0.14 -13.46 3.91
CA GLN A 100 0.85 -14.47 3.52
C GLN A 100 0.16 -15.49 2.62
N ILE A 101 0.69 -15.69 1.42
CA ILE A 101 0.16 -16.64 0.44
C ILE A 101 0.79 -18.01 0.71
N GLN A 102 0.04 -18.89 1.36
CA GLN A 102 0.46 -20.28 1.55
C GLN A 102 0.05 -21.10 0.33
N ARG A 103 1.01 -21.61 -0.41
CA ARG A 103 0.79 -22.53 -1.52
C ARG A 103 1.10 -23.94 -1.06
N LYS A 104 0.15 -24.87 -1.17
CA LYS A 104 0.45 -26.30 -1.02
C LYS A 104 1.37 -26.69 -2.17
N GLU A 105 2.53 -27.25 -1.84
CA GLU A 105 3.38 -27.90 -2.86
C GLU A 105 2.54 -29.04 -3.44
N ILE A 106 2.10 -28.86 -4.68
CA ILE A 106 1.55 -29.98 -5.47
C ILE A 106 2.77 -30.80 -5.81
N ALA A 107 2.88 -31.99 -5.19
CA ALA A 107 3.92 -32.95 -5.50
C ALA A 107 3.95 -33.12 -7.03
N GLU A 108 5.10 -32.86 -7.62
CA GLU A 108 5.34 -33.02 -9.06
C GLU A 108 5.16 -34.50 -9.42
N THR A 109 3.94 -34.90 -9.71
CA THR A 109 3.73 -36.12 -10.48
C THR A 109 4.18 -35.82 -11.89
N LYS A 110 5.31 -36.42 -12.27
CA LYS A 110 5.83 -36.47 -13.64
C LYS A 110 4.71 -36.80 -14.61
N LYS A 111 4.18 -35.80 -15.30
CA LYS A 111 3.55 -35.97 -16.62
C LYS A 111 4.23 -34.99 -17.55
N LEU A 112 4.99 -35.52 -18.50
CA LEU A 112 5.42 -34.83 -19.70
C LEU A 112 4.15 -34.28 -20.40
N SER A 113 3.89 -33.00 -20.27
CA SER A 113 3.04 -32.25 -21.17
C SER A 113 3.71 -30.90 -21.41
N SER A 114 3.98 -30.65 -22.66
CA SER A 114 4.53 -29.45 -23.25
C SER A 114 3.61 -28.27 -23.04
N ALA A 115 3.79 -27.57 -21.96
CA ALA A 115 3.48 -26.20 -21.57
C ALA A 115 3.64 -26.21 -20.06
N SER A 116 4.78 -25.78 -19.55
CA SER A 116 4.96 -25.64 -18.10
C SER A 116 3.97 -24.58 -17.62
N ASP A 117 2.90 -24.99 -16.95
CA ASP A 117 2.06 -24.10 -16.16
C ASP A 117 2.97 -23.35 -15.19
N GLN A 118 3.33 -22.12 -15.53
CA GLN A 118 4.18 -21.28 -14.70
C GLN A 118 3.34 -20.80 -13.49
N ILE A 119 3.37 -21.60 -12.44
CA ILE A 119 2.68 -21.27 -11.20
C ILE A 119 3.40 -20.09 -10.55
N SER A 120 2.66 -19.05 -10.18
CA SER A 120 3.18 -17.90 -9.42
C SER A 120 3.89 -18.36 -8.15
N LYS A 121 5.05 -17.80 -7.85
CA LYS A 121 5.84 -18.09 -6.62
C LYS A 121 5.67 -17.00 -5.55
N LEU A 122 4.77 -16.04 -5.74
CA LEU A 122 4.53 -14.96 -4.79
C LEU A 122 4.00 -15.51 -3.45
N GLN A 123 4.57 -15.01 -2.34
CA GLN A 123 4.27 -15.49 -0.98
C GLN A 123 3.64 -14.43 -0.08
N ASN A 124 3.63 -13.16 -0.50
CA ASN A 124 3.06 -12.05 0.27
C ASN A 124 2.20 -11.13 -0.58
N TRP A 125 1.32 -10.43 0.11
CA TRP A 125 0.55 -9.32 -0.42
C TRP A 125 0.34 -8.27 0.69
N PRO A 126 0.40 -6.97 0.40
CA PRO A 126 0.74 -6.33 -0.89
C PRO A 126 2.23 -6.45 -1.23
N VAL A 127 2.57 -6.23 -2.50
CA VAL A 127 3.95 -6.25 -2.98
C VAL A 127 4.56 -4.85 -3.07
N GLN A 128 3.76 -3.81 -3.27
CA GLN A 128 4.24 -2.43 -3.38
C GLN A 128 4.82 -1.94 -2.05
N ILE A 129 6.04 -1.38 -2.07
CA ILE A 129 6.73 -0.88 -0.88
C ILE A 129 5.86 0.11 -0.11
N LYS A 130 5.18 1.01 -0.81
CA LYS A 130 4.29 2.03 -0.19
C LYS A 130 3.12 1.41 0.57
N LEU A 131 2.58 0.30 0.09
CA LEU A 131 1.42 -0.38 0.65
C LEU A 131 1.78 -1.45 1.69
N ALA A 132 3.01 -1.99 1.64
CA ALA A 132 3.45 -3.02 2.56
C ALA A 132 3.46 -2.49 4.01
N PRO A 133 2.98 -3.25 5.01
CA PRO A 133 3.08 -2.87 6.41
C PRO A 133 4.56 -2.86 6.85
N VAL A 134 4.88 -2.09 7.89
CA VAL A 134 6.23 -2.06 8.47
C VAL A 134 6.55 -3.39 9.15
N SER A 135 5.55 -4.04 9.73
CA SER A 135 5.69 -5.36 10.39
C SER A 135 4.56 -6.28 9.96
N ALA A 136 4.91 -7.50 9.61
CA ALA A 136 3.96 -8.56 9.27
C ALA A 136 4.59 -9.94 9.53
N PRO A 137 3.78 -10.97 9.83
CA PRO A 137 4.29 -12.32 10.12
C PRO A 137 5.16 -12.89 9.01
N TYR A 138 4.90 -12.55 7.75
CA TYR A 138 5.68 -13.05 6.60
C TYR A 138 7.08 -12.45 6.50
N PHE A 139 7.40 -11.39 7.25
CA PHE A 139 8.77 -10.84 7.32
C PHE A 139 9.67 -11.60 8.31
N ASN A 140 9.12 -12.45 9.19
CA ASN A 140 9.93 -13.20 10.13
C ASN A 140 10.77 -14.25 9.39
N ASP A 141 12.08 -14.19 9.63
CA ASP A 141 13.09 -15.05 9.01
C ASP A 141 13.06 -15.00 7.46
N ALA A 142 12.61 -13.88 6.89
CA ALA A 142 12.43 -13.73 5.46
C ALA A 142 13.74 -13.45 4.72
N LYS A 143 13.85 -14.02 3.54
CA LYS A 143 14.73 -13.54 2.48
C LYS A 143 13.96 -12.47 1.71
N LEU A 144 14.42 -11.23 1.76
CA LEU A 144 13.71 -10.09 1.18
C LEU A 144 14.18 -9.86 -0.27
N LEU A 145 13.23 -9.75 -1.20
CA LEU A 145 13.45 -9.28 -2.55
C LEU A 145 12.94 -7.85 -2.67
N ILE A 146 13.80 -6.92 -3.06
CA ILE A 146 13.45 -5.54 -3.41
C ILE A 146 13.69 -5.37 -4.90
N ALA A 147 12.61 -5.24 -5.68
CA ALA A 147 12.73 -5.23 -7.14
C ALA A 147 12.09 -3.98 -7.77
N ALA A 148 12.68 -3.49 -8.85
CA ALA A 148 12.07 -2.46 -9.66
C ALA A 148 10.85 -3.02 -10.43
N ASP A 149 9.79 -2.25 -10.55
CA ASP A 149 8.53 -2.68 -11.17
C ASP A 149 8.71 -3.32 -12.57
N CYS A 150 9.64 -2.80 -13.37
CA CYS A 150 9.87 -3.27 -14.73
C CYS A 150 10.57 -4.63 -14.80
N THR A 151 11.26 -5.08 -13.74
CA THR A 151 12.13 -6.25 -13.79
C THR A 151 11.41 -7.55 -14.07
N ALA A 152 10.21 -7.72 -13.49
CA ALA A 152 9.38 -8.90 -13.71
C ALA A 152 8.78 -8.98 -15.13
N TYR A 153 8.67 -7.85 -15.82
CA TYR A 153 8.21 -7.79 -17.21
C TYR A 153 9.35 -8.01 -18.19
N ALA A 154 10.57 -7.57 -17.86
CA ALA A 154 11.72 -7.73 -18.71
C ALA A 154 12.31 -9.15 -18.66
N TYR A 155 12.35 -9.76 -17.47
CA TYR A 155 12.99 -11.06 -17.26
C TYR A 155 11.97 -12.20 -17.17
N ALA A 156 11.91 -13.06 -18.17
CA ALA A 156 10.88 -14.10 -18.31
C ALA A 156 10.81 -15.10 -17.12
N SER A 157 11.96 -15.47 -16.53
CA SER A 157 12.01 -16.44 -15.42
C SER A 157 11.93 -15.79 -14.04
N PHE A 158 11.41 -14.55 -13.91
CA PHE A 158 11.46 -13.76 -12.70
C PHE A 158 10.88 -14.46 -11.47
N HIS A 159 9.77 -15.19 -11.64
CA HIS A 159 9.17 -15.93 -10.53
C HIS A 159 10.05 -17.07 -10.03
N GLN A 160 10.76 -17.75 -10.92
CA GLN A 160 11.58 -18.92 -10.56
C GLN A 160 12.90 -18.47 -9.90
N ASP A 161 13.54 -17.46 -10.46
CA ASP A 161 14.91 -17.09 -10.09
C ASP A 161 14.95 -16.04 -8.97
N PHE A 162 13.95 -15.17 -8.90
CA PHE A 162 13.94 -14.07 -7.94
C PHE A 162 12.85 -14.14 -6.89
N ILE A 163 11.58 -14.43 -7.24
CA ILE A 163 10.46 -14.44 -6.27
C ILE A 163 10.45 -15.69 -5.40
N ARG A 164 10.83 -16.83 -5.96
CA ARG A 164 10.79 -18.11 -5.25
C ARG A 164 11.51 -18.04 -3.91
N ASN A 165 10.81 -18.44 -2.83
CA ASN A 165 11.31 -18.44 -1.45
C ASN A 165 11.77 -17.08 -0.92
N LYS A 166 11.22 -15.97 -1.45
CA LYS A 166 11.48 -14.62 -0.96
C LYS A 166 10.17 -13.85 -0.74
N ILE A 167 10.19 -12.97 0.22
CA ILE A 167 9.17 -11.96 0.41
C ILE A 167 9.49 -10.80 -0.52
N THR A 168 8.54 -10.44 -1.37
CA THR A 168 8.76 -9.53 -2.50
C THR A 168 8.19 -8.16 -2.22
N LEU A 169 9.03 -7.15 -2.36
CA LEU A 169 8.65 -5.74 -2.36
C LEU A 169 9.08 -5.11 -3.69
N ILE A 170 8.17 -4.35 -4.30
CA ILE A 170 8.44 -3.68 -5.57
C ILE A 170 8.18 -2.19 -5.49
N GLY A 171 8.79 -1.43 -6.41
CA GLY A 171 8.53 -0.01 -6.54
C GLY A 171 9.29 0.64 -7.69
N CYS A 172 8.83 1.83 -8.08
CA CYS A 172 9.48 2.66 -9.08
C CYS A 172 9.77 4.05 -8.52
N PRO A 173 11.00 4.39 -8.15
CA PRO A 173 11.32 5.69 -7.55
C PRO A 173 11.02 6.86 -8.48
N LYS A 174 11.03 6.64 -9.80
CA LYS A 174 10.69 7.65 -10.80
C LYS A 174 9.19 7.97 -10.82
N LEU A 175 8.33 6.94 -10.71
CA LEU A 175 6.88 7.12 -10.76
C LEU A 175 6.31 7.54 -9.41
N ASP A 176 6.80 6.93 -8.33
CA ASP A 176 6.28 7.16 -6.99
C ASP A 176 6.74 8.47 -6.36
N GLN A 177 7.83 9.06 -6.86
CA GLN A 177 8.43 10.32 -6.38
C GLN A 177 8.68 10.34 -4.86
N VAL A 178 9.04 9.19 -4.26
CA VAL A 178 9.30 9.04 -2.83
C VAL A 178 10.67 8.45 -2.56
N ASP A 179 11.24 8.76 -1.39
CA ASP A 179 12.42 8.06 -0.86
C ASP A 179 11.96 6.81 -0.10
N TYR A 180 12.18 5.65 -0.69
CA TYR A 180 11.84 4.37 -0.05
C TYR A 180 12.74 4.04 1.15
N SER A 181 13.86 4.75 1.35
CA SER A 181 14.85 4.40 2.38
C SER A 181 14.25 4.38 3.78
N GLU A 182 13.37 5.31 4.13
CA GLU A 182 12.72 5.38 5.44
C GLU A 182 11.84 4.15 5.69
N LYS A 183 10.95 3.85 4.72
CA LYS A 183 10.05 2.71 4.81
C LYS A 183 10.80 1.38 4.86
N LEU A 184 11.80 1.21 4.01
CA LEU A 184 12.64 0.00 3.99
C LEU A 184 13.47 -0.12 5.27
N THR A 185 14.00 0.98 5.81
CA THR A 185 14.68 0.98 7.12
C THR A 185 13.75 0.46 8.21
N ALA A 186 12.52 1.00 8.28
CA ALA A 186 11.56 0.58 9.27
C ALA A 186 11.19 -0.92 9.14
N ILE A 187 11.02 -1.43 7.93
CA ILE A 187 10.76 -2.86 7.68
C ILE A 187 11.95 -3.71 8.15
N ILE A 188 13.17 -3.34 7.79
CA ILE A 188 14.38 -4.10 8.15
C ILE A 188 14.63 -4.05 9.66
N GLN A 189 14.43 -2.91 10.32
CA GLN A 189 14.63 -2.77 11.76
C GLN A 189 13.64 -3.61 12.58
N ASN A 190 12.37 -3.60 12.19
CA ASN A 190 11.30 -4.22 12.99
C ASN A 190 11.10 -5.71 12.73
N ASN A 191 11.81 -6.31 11.76
CA ASN A 191 11.64 -7.71 11.40
C ASN A 191 12.98 -8.43 11.31
N ASN A 192 12.96 -9.76 11.51
CA ASN A 192 14.16 -10.59 11.37
C ASN A 192 14.39 -10.98 9.90
N ILE A 193 15.11 -10.14 9.16
CA ILE A 193 15.42 -10.35 7.73
C ILE A 193 16.75 -11.12 7.61
N GLN A 194 16.74 -12.26 6.92
CA GLN A 194 17.91 -13.10 6.72
C GLN A 194 18.87 -12.57 5.63
N SER A 195 18.31 -12.08 4.53
CA SER A 195 19.09 -11.56 3.41
C SER A 195 18.26 -10.61 2.56
N VAL A 196 18.93 -9.74 1.80
CA VAL A 196 18.29 -8.81 0.87
C VAL A 196 18.85 -9.02 -0.54
N THR A 197 17.95 -9.26 -1.51
CA THR A 197 18.29 -9.24 -2.94
C THR A 197 17.64 -8.01 -3.56
N ILE A 198 18.44 -7.16 -4.19
CA ILE A 198 17.99 -5.97 -4.90
C ILE A 198 18.04 -6.29 -6.40
N VAL A 199 16.92 -6.18 -7.10
CA VAL A 199 16.86 -6.40 -8.55
C VAL A 199 16.42 -5.11 -9.24
N ARG A 200 17.23 -4.63 -10.15
CA ARG A 200 16.99 -3.38 -10.87
C ARG A 200 17.16 -3.55 -12.38
N MET A 201 16.61 -2.60 -13.15
CA MET A 201 16.95 -2.48 -14.56
C MET A 201 18.27 -1.72 -14.74
N GLU A 202 18.94 -1.90 -15.87
CA GLU A 202 20.15 -1.17 -16.26
C GLU A 202 19.94 0.34 -16.38
N VAL A 203 18.69 0.78 -16.57
CA VAL A 203 18.35 2.18 -16.78
C VAL A 203 18.63 3.06 -15.56
N PRO A 204 19.07 4.31 -15.73
CA PRO A 204 19.49 5.18 -14.62
C PRO A 204 18.43 5.42 -13.56
N CYS A 205 17.13 5.47 -13.94
CA CYS A 205 16.04 5.72 -12.99
C CYS A 205 15.91 4.64 -11.91
N CYS A 206 16.37 3.42 -12.16
CA CYS A 206 16.37 2.33 -11.17
C CYS A 206 17.49 2.44 -10.12
N GLY A 207 18.51 3.30 -10.35
CA GLY A 207 19.56 3.57 -9.36
C GLY A 207 19.02 4.12 -8.04
N GLY A 208 17.90 4.85 -8.07
CA GLY A 208 17.26 5.36 -6.86
C GLY A 208 16.74 4.25 -5.93
N LEU A 209 16.23 3.13 -6.48
CA LEU A 209 15.79 2.00 -5.68
C LEU A 209 16.96 1.29 -5.01
N GLU A 210 18.06 1.09 -5.74
CA GLU A 210 19.29 0.52 -5.20
C GLU A 210 19.85 1.37 -4.08
N MET A 211 19.95 2.70 -4.29
CA MET A 211 20.44 3.63 -3.27
C MET A 211 19.55 3.62 -2.02
N ALA A 212 18.22 3.63 -2.19
CA ALA A 212 17.29 3.58 -1.08
C ALA A 212 17.44 2.28 -0.26
N ALA A 213 17.57 1.13 -0.93
CA ALA A 213 17.78 -0.14 -0.26
C ALA A 213 19.12 -0.22 0.49
N LYS A 214 20.21 0.25 -0.12
CA LYS A 214 21.53 0.34 0.54
C LYS A 214 21.52 1.26 1.75
N LYS A 215 20.90 2.44 1.64
CA LYS A 215 20.70 3.37 2.74
C LYS A 215 19.88 2.77 3.87
N ALA A 216 18.83 2.02 3.53
CA ALA A 216 18.00 1.32 4.50
C ALA A 216 18.78 0.23 5.27
N LEU A 217 19.62 -0.54 4.58
CA LEU A 217 20.50 -1.52 5.21
C LEU A 217 21.47 -0.86 6.19
N GLN A 218 22.11 0.24 5.78
CA GLN A 218 23.02 1.01 6.64
C GLN A 218 22.30 1.58 7.87
N ASN A 219 21.14 2.22 7.67
CA ASN A 219 20.36 2.84 8.74
C ASN A 219 19.73 1.83 9.70
N SER A 220 19.53 0.58 9.26
CA SER A 220 18.95 -0.46 10.11
C SER A 220 19.84 -0.86 11.28
N GLY A 221 21.16 -0.62 11.18
CA GLY A 221 22.14 -1.06 12.17
C GLY A 221 22.33 -2.58 12.23
N LYS A 222 21.71 -3.35 11.32
CA LYS A 222 21.82 -4.81 11.27
C LYS A 222 22.83 -5.26 10.22
N PHE A 223 23.60 -6.29 10.55
CA PHE A 223 24.47 -6.93 9.57
C PHE A 223 23.69 -7.99 8.80
N ILE A 224 23.23 -7.63 7.59
CA ILE A 224 22.41 -8.50 6.73
C ILE A 224 23.13 -8.68 5.39
N PRO A 225 23.39 -9.91 4.93
CA PRO A 225 23.97 -10.16 3.62
C PRO A 225 23.02 -9.66 2.52
N TRP A 226 23.59 -8.96 1.53
CA TRP A 226 22.82 -8.43 0.42
C TRP A 226 23.56 -8.54 -0.91
N GLN A 227 22.80 -8.51 -2.00
CA GLN A 227 23.33 -8.49 -3.37
C GLN A 227 22.47 -7.61 -4.28
N VAL A 228 23.08 -7.11 -5.34
CA VAL A 228 22.38 -6.39 -6.42
C VAL A 228 22.50 -7.20 -7.70
N VAL A 229 21.36 -7.34 -8.39
CA VAL A 229 21.30 -7.94 -9.73
C VAL A 229 20.72 -6.89 -10.67
N THR A 230 21.41 -6.68 -11.79
CA THR A 230 20.95 -5.78 -12.84
C THR A 230 20.40 -6.58 -14.00
N ILE A 231 19.21 -6.20 -14.49
CA ILE A 231 18.56 -6.79 -15.66
C ILE A 231 18.58 -5.76 -16.78
N SER A 232 19.00 -6.20 -17.96
CA SER A 232 18.98 -5.38 -19.18
C SER A 232 17.56 -5.26 -19.74
N ILE A 233 17.32 -4.27 -20.61
CA ILE A 233 16.01 -4.09 -21.25
C ILE A 233 15.62 -5.23 -22.19
N ASP A 234 16.60 -6.02 -22.68
CA ASP A 234 16.36 -7.23 -23.47
C ASP A 234 16.19 -8.51 -22.61
N GLY A 235 16.09 -8.35 -21.27
CA GLY A 235 15.76 -9.42 -20.35
C GLY A 235 16.91 -10.36 -19.99
N LYS A 236 18.16 -9.88 -19.96
CA LYS A 236 19.32 -10.64 -19.51
C LYS A 236 19.83 -10.14 -18.18
N ILE A 237 20.35 -11.06 -17.35
CA ILE A 237 21.09 -10.68 -16.15
C ILE A 237 22.46 -10.17 -16.59
N MET A 238 22.81 -8.98 -16.15
CA MET A 238 24.13 -8.38 -16.41
C MET A 238 25.10 -8.80 -15.31
N GLU A 239 26.32 -9.16 -15.70
CA GLU A 239 27.44 -9.47 -14.81
C GLU A 239 28.05 -8.19 -14.20
#